data_9fe4ce4ba3707b5466f240af695451a1
#
_entry.id   9fe4ce4ba3707b5466f240af695451a1
#
_cell.length_a   1.000
_cell.length_b   1.000
_cell.length_c   1.000
_cell.angle_alpha   90.00
_cell.angle_beta   90.00
_cell.angle_gamma   90.00
#
_symmetry.space_group_name_H-M   'P 1'
#
loop_
_entity.id
_entity.type
_entity.pdbx_description
1 polymer ?
#
loop_
_entity_poly.entity_id
_entity_poly.type
_entity_poly.pdbx_seq_one_letter_code
_entity_poly.pdbx_strand_id
1 'polypeptide(L)'
;MNGKAAAPGAETSGDGYLPEHGNGGYRVRHYDLDLDYRIGPNRLSATAVLTCEATQALSRLTLDFGEFRVSRVLVEGKPAKYTRRGRKLQVKPARSMPAGTEFQVEVRYAGNPRPIASRWGDIGWDELTDGALVASQPVGAPSWFPCNDHPADKATYRLAVATSSPYLVAATGNLVSRYQSASTTKWVFERPEPTSTYLMSVQIGRYEDLELSEGAWVPEIAVDRPGGIVQRAAVPPRLRRAFARDFGRQDRMMDALEEWFGPYPFGEYVVVVTDDDLDDPIEAQGMAIFGANHVDGKRTHERLVVHELAHQWFGNSLTVADWQHIWLNEGFATYTEWLWSERTGGESTEALARAWYARVRAKPADVAIGDPGVARMFDERVYKRGGLTLHALRGEMGDPAFFALVKAWAVENRHGVVTTEGFVSLAESYAGRTLAGFFGAWLDRVELPGLPGL
;
A
#
# COMPACT_ATOMS: atom_id res chain seq x y z
N MET A 1 41.92 2.24 -11.69
CA MET A 1 40.53 2.68 -11.44
C MET A 1 40.51 3.43 -10.13
N ASN A 2 40.41 4.78 -10.18
CA ASN A 2 40.29 5.57 -8.96
C ASN A 2 38.91 5.33 -8.36
N GLY A 3 38.81 4.40 -7.40
CA GLY A 3 37.59 4.19 -6.63
C GLY A 3 37.27 5.47 -5.87
N LYS A 4 36.09 6.06 -6.08
CA LYS A 4 35.62 7.18 -5.24
C LYS A 4 35.72 6.74 -3.79
N ALA A 5 36.24 7.62 -2.92
CA ALA A 5 36.27 7.36 -1.48
C ALA A 5 34.85 7.06 -0.97
N ALA A 6 34.73 6.08 -0.05
CA ALA A 6 33.44 5.72 0.51
C ALA A 6 32.86 6.90 1.30
N ALA A 7 31.60 7.27 0.98
CA ALA A 7 30.88 8.37 1.58
C ALA A 7 29.71 7.85 2.46
N PRO A 8 29.21 8.64 3.42
CA PRO A 8 27.94 8.34 4.07
C PRO A 8 26.81 8.32 3.05
N GLY A 9 25.83 7.42 3.24
CA GLY A 9 24.56 7.50 2.55
C GLY A 9 23.77 8.75 2.98
N ALA A 10 22.93 9.28 2.10
CA ALA A 10 22.06 10.39 2.43
C ALA A 10 21.03 9.98 3.49
N GLU A 11 20.61 10.93 4.32
CA GLU A 11 19.57 10.74 5.34
C GLU A 11 18.17 11.14 4.81
N THR A 12 18.03 11.22 3.50
CA THR A 12 16.81 11.53 2.76
C THR A 12 16.81 10.78 1.44
N SER A 13 15.63 10.42 0.95
CA SER A 13 15.45 9.93 -0.43
C SER A 13 15.51 11.04 -1.47
N GLY A 14 15.31 12.29 -1.05
CA GLY A 14 15.17 13.45 -1.93
C GLY A 14 13.72 13.75 -2.34
N ASP A 15 12.74 13.02 -1.78
CA ASP A 15 11.32 13.31 -1.99
C ASP A 15 10.98 14.71 -1.44
N GLY A 16 10.47 15.58 -2.29
CA GLY A 16 10.08 16.94 -1.93
C GLY A 16 8.87 17.01 -0.98
N TYR A 17 8.05 15.97 -0.93
CA TYR A 17 6.86 15.87 -0.06
C TYR A 17 7.22 15.40 1.35
N LEU A 18 8.12 14.43 1.44
CA LEU A 18 8.50 13.78 2.69
C LEU A 18 10.04 13.75 2.85
N PRO A 19 10.68 14.92 2.91
CA PRO A 19 12.14 15.02 2.88
C PRO A 19 12.84 14.37 4.08
N GLU A 20 12.13 14.10 5.17
CA GLU A 20 12.66 13.42 6.36
C GLU A 20 12.61 11.90 6.27
N HIS A 21 11.95 11.35 5.23
CA HIS A 21 11.75 9.92 5.01
C HIS A 21 12.61 9.40 3.86
N GLY A 22 12.87 8.09 3.93
CA GLY A 22 13.77 7.43 3.00
C GLY A 22 15.24 7.84 3.21
N ASN A 23 16.14 7.13 2.56
CA ASN A 23 17.58 7.31 2.70
C ASN A 23 18.26 6.95 1.38
N GLY A 24 19.44 7.53 1.12
CA GLY A 24 20.20 7.26 -0.09
C GLY A 24 21.48 6.46 0.15
N GLY A 25 22.07 6.02 -0.96
CA GLY A 25 23.33 5.29 -0.98
C GLY A 25 23.18 3.76 -0.97
N TYR A 26 21.97 3.25 -0.82
CA TYR A 26 21.63 1.84 -0.89
C TYR A 26 20.15 1.66 -1.31
N ARG A 27 19.77 0.42 -1.64
CA ARG A 27 18.39 -0.04 -1.79
C ARG A 27 18.20 -1.30 -0.98
N VAL A 28 17.00 -1.53 -0.45
CA VAL A 28 16.66 -2.79 0.19
C VAL A 28 16.06 -3.74 -0.84
N ARG A 29 16.59 -4.95 -0.89
CA ARG A 29 16.12 -6.04 -1.79
C ARG A 29 15.16 -6.98 -1.09
N HIS A 30 15.40 -7.20 0.21
CA HIS A 30 14.60 -8.13 1.00
C HIS A 30 14.60 -7.72 2.48
N TYR A 31 13.43 -7.88 3.10
CA TYR A 31 13.25 -7.80 4.56
C TYR A 31 12.85 -9.18 5.09
N ASP A 32 13.59 -9.69 6.08
CA ASP A 32 13.18 -10.82 6.91
C ASP A 32 12.88 -10.29 8.32
N LEU A 33 11.59 -10.32 8.69
CA LEU A 33 11.07 -9.75 9.93
C LEU A 33 10.54 -10.87 10.83
N ASP A 34 11.11 -11.05 12.02
CA ASP A 34 10.64 -12.00 13.05
C ASP A 34 10.15 -11.22 14.26
N LEU A 35 8.83 -11.25 14.50
CA LEU A 35 8.11 -10.47 15.50
C LEU A 35 7.53 -11.37 16.57
N ASP A 36 7.75 -11.06 17.85
CA ASP A 36 7.05 -11.61 19.02
C ASP A 36 6.26 -10.47 19.66
N TYR A 37 4.93 -10.48 19.47
CA TYR A 37 4.05 -9.43 19.97
C TYR A 37 3.14 -9.94 21.08
N ARG A 38 3.17 -9.25 22.20
CA ARG A 38 2.31 -9.49 23.37
C ARG A 38 1.26 -8.40 23.46
N ILE A 39 0.01 -8.76 23.16
CA ILE A 39 -1.12 -7.83 23.04
C ILE A 39 -1.36 -7.08 24.35
N GLY A 40 -1.63 -7.78 25.45
CA GLY A 40 -2.00 -7.14 26.71
C GLY A 40 -1.04 -6.05 27.22
N PRO A 41 0.30 -6.23 27.19
CA PRO A 41 1.24 -5.18 27.55
C PRO A 41 1.68 -4.31 26.35
N ASN A 42 1.10 -4.45 25.17
CA ASN A 42 1.54 -3.82 23.92
C ASN A 42 3.06 -3.90 23.74
N ARG A 43 3.63 -5.09 23.74
CA ARG A 43 5.08 -5.25 23.70
C ARG A 43 5.53 -6.07 22.49
N LEU A 44 6.38 -5.47 21.70
CA LEU A 44 7.05 -6.07 20.55
C LEU A 44 8.51 -6.37 20.88
N SER A 45 8.97 -7.60 20.59
CA SER A 45 10.37 -7.97 20.51
C SER A 45 10.63 -8.51 19.10
N ALA A 46 11.64 -7.99 18.43
CA ALA A 46 11.81 -8.32 17.02
C ALA A 46 13.27 -8.38 16.56
N THR A 47 13.47 -9.13 15.50
CA THR A 47 14.68 -9.11 14.68
C THR A 47 14.31 -8.78 13.25
N ALA A 48 14.93 -7.76 12.69
CA ALA A 48 14.83 -7.42 11.27
C ALA A 48 16.18 -7.67 10.60
N VAL A 49 16.19 -8.44 9.52
CA VAL A 49 17.34 -8.64 8.65
C VAL A 49 17.03 -8.04 7.28
N LEU A 50 17.80 -7.04 6.90
CA LEU A 50 17.67 -6.33 5.63
C LEU A 50 18.78 -6.79 4.70
N THR A 51 18.44 -7.32 3.53
CA THR A 51 19.39 -7.55 2.43
C THR A 51 19.40 -6.30 1.56
N CYS A 52 20.51 -5.60 1.55
CA CYS A 52 20.70 -4.31 0.90
C CYS A 52 21.71 -4.40 -0.24
N GLU A 53 21.55 -3.53 -1.23
CA GLU A 53 22.54 -3.29 -2.28
C GLU A 53 23.06 -1.85 -2.19
N ALA A 54 24.39 -1.67 -2.09
CA ALA A 54 25.01 -0.36 -2.07
C ALA A 54 24.97 0.27 -3.48
N THR A 55 24.32 1.43 -3.62
CA THR A 55 24.28 2.17 -4.91
C THR A 55 25.48 3.09 -5.10
N GLN A 56 26.29 3.26 -4.05
CA GLN A 56 27.56 4.00 -4.04
C GLN A 56 28.55 3.31 -3.09
N ALA A 57 29.82 3.71 -3.11
CA ALA A 57 30.76 3.30 -2.07
C ALA A 57 30.32 3.89 -0.72
N LEU A 58 29.85 3.03 0.20
CA LEU A 58 29.07 3.42 1.38
C LEU A 58 29.87 3.22 2.67
N SER A 59 30.12 4.29 3.43
CA SER A 59 30.82 4.23 4.72
C SER A 59 29.87 4.22 5.93
N ARG A 60 28.63 4.62 5.75
CA ARG A 60 27.54 4.66 6.75
C ARG A 60 26.20 4.59 6.02
N LEU A 61 25.25 3.85 6.55
CA LEU A 61 23.85 3.84 6.12
C LEU A 61 22.96 4.37 7.23
N THR A 62 21.78 4.81 6.86
CA THR A 62 20.74 5.27 7.77
C THR A 62 19.46 4.50 7.48
N LEU A 63 18.69 4.14 8.50
CA LEU A 63 17.38 3.53 8.40
C LEU A 63 16.35 4.43 9.09
N ASP A 64 15.16 4.51 8.55
CA ASP A 64 14.00 5.07 9.24
C ASP A 64 13.56 4.09 10.31
N PHE A 65 13.35 4.56 11.54
CA PHE A 65 13.00 3.67 12.65
C PHE A 65 12.37 4.40 13.83
N GLY A 66 11.24 3.88 14.30
CA GLY A 66 10.48 4.39 15.44
C GLY A 66 11.18 4.23 16.80
N GLU A 67 10.48 4.53 17.88
CA GLU A 67 11.06 4.63 19.22
C GLU A 67 11.22 3.27 19.94
N PHE A 68 12.04 2.39 19.39
CA PHE A 68 12.40 1.12 20.01
C PHE A 68 13.78 1.16 20.64
N ARG A 69 13.99 0.35 21.65
CA ARG A 69 15.30 0.08 22.20
C ARG A 69 16.03 -0.92 21.30
N VAL A 70 17.08 -0.47 20.63
CA VAL A 70 17.98 -1.34 19.87
C VAL A 70 18.93 -2.03 20.82
N SER A 71 18.99 -3.34 20.79
CA SER A 71 19.90 -4.16 21.60
C SER A 71 21.14 -4.59 20.84
N ARG A 72 21.04 -4.73 19.50
CA ARG A 72 22.15 -5.21 18.67
C ARG A 72 21.98 -4.74 17.23
N VAL A 73 23.09 -4.36 16.60
CA VAL A 73 23.17 -4.15 15.14
C VAL A 73 24.38 -4.92 14.61
N LEU A 74 24.15 -5.73 13.57
CA LEU A 74 25.20 -6.42 12.84
C LEU A 74 25.18 -5.95 11.39
N VAL A 75 26.35 -5.89 10.75
CA VAL A 75 26.50 -5.77 9.29
C VAL A 75 27.40 -6.92 8.85
N GLU A 76 26.94 -7.75 7.92
CA GLU A 76 27.65 -8.96 7.48
C GLU A 76 28.02 -9.86 8.67
N GLY A 77 27.09 -10.07 9.61
CA GLY A 77 27.27 -10.87 10.81
C GLY A 77 28.24 -10.26 11.86
N LYS A 78 28.84 -9.09 11.60
CA LYS A 78 29.77 -8.42 12.50
C LYS A 78 29.13 -7.27 13.24
N PRO A 79 29.43 -7.07 14.56
CA PRO A 79 28.91 -5.95 15.31
C PRO A 79 29.24 -4.61 14.62
N ALA A 80 28.23 -3.77 14.46
CA ALA A 80 28.36 -2.44 13.88
C ALA A 80 28.08 -1.37 14.94
N LYS A 81 28.79 -0.24 14.85
CA LYS A 81 28.46 0.94 15.66
C LYS A 81 27.20 1.58 15.12
N TYR A 82 26.33 2.01 16.02
CA TYR A 82 25.11 2.72 15.63
C TYR A 82 24.83 3.91 16.56
N THR A 83 24.11 4.88 16.03
CA THR A 83 23.61 6.03 16.79
C THR A 83 22.17 6.33 16.37
N ARG A 84 21.39 6.94 17.25
CA ARG A 84 20.06 7.42 16.93
C ARG A 84 20.03 8.94 16.88
N ARG A 85 19.29 9.47 15.91
CA ARG A 85 18.92 10.88 15.80
C ARG A 85 17.45 10.98 15.42
N GLY A 86 16.60 11.27 16.38
CA GLY A 86 15.15 11.22 16.16
C GLY A 86 14.72 9.84 15.64
N ARG A 87 14.05 9.82 14.51
CA ARG A 87 13.57 8.61 13.83
C ARG A 87 14.58 8.00 12.84
N LYS A 88 15.86 8.39 12.92
CA LYS A 88 16.93 7.83 12.08
C LYS A 88 17.87 6.96 12.91
N LEU A 89 18.07 5.72 12.47
CA LEU A 89 19.08 4.81 12.99
C LEU A 89 20.28 4.80 12.04
N GLN A 90 21.37 5.48 12.43
CA GLN A 90 22.60 5.51 11.67
C GLN A 90 23.46 4.30 12.02
N VAL A 91 23.89 3.54 11.02
CA VAL A 91 24.70 2.33 11.18
C VAL A 91 26.03 2.52 10.46
N LYS A 92 27.13 2.33 11.20
CA LYS A 92 28.48 2.38 10.66
C LYS A 92 29.07 0.97 10.60
N PRO A 93 29.18 0.35 9.42
CA PRO A 93 29.80 -0.95 9.25
C PRO A 93 31.29 -0.90 9.63
N ALA A 94 31.84 -2.07 9.97
CA ALA A 94 33.27 -2.19 10.31
C ALA A 94 34.19 -1.88 9.09
N ARG A 95 33.68 -2.11 7.87
CA ARG A 95 34.31 -1.79 6.59
C ARG A 95 33.31 -1.13 5.68
N SER A 96 33.77 -0.23 4.82
CA SER A 96 32.93 0.38 3.79
C SER A 96 32.45 -0.65 2.78
N MET A 97 31.23 -0.49 2.28
CA MET A 97 30.62 -1.32 1.24
C MET A 97 30.94 -0.70 -0.13
N PRO A 98 31.56 -1.46 -1.05
CA PRO A 98 31.73 -0.99 -2.43
C PRO A 98 30.39 -0.80 -3.13
N ALA A 99 30.30 0.10 -4.11
CA ALA A 99 29.13 0.21 -4.96
C ALA A 99 28.83 -1.13 -5.68
N GLY A 100 27.54 -1.48 -5.82
CA GLY A 100 27.09 -2.73 -6.41
C GLY A 100 27.26 -3.94 -5.49
N THR A 101 27.69 -3.78 -4.24
CA THR A 101 27.83 -4.89 -3.28
C THR A 101 26.52 -5.12 -2.56
N GLU A 102 26.07 -6.39 -2.53
CA GLU A 102 25.01 -6.82 -1.64
C GLU A 102 25.58 -7.05 -0.23
N PHE A 103 24.82 -6.65 0.80
CA PHE A 103 25.19 -6.82 2.20
C PHE A 103 23.96 -6.94 3.09
N GLN A 104 24.13 -7.54 4.28
CA GLN A 104 23.04 -7.69 5.24
C GLN A 104 23.21 -6.78 6.45
N VAL A 105 22.08 -6.24 6.92
CA VAL A 105 21.98 -5.48 8.17
C VAL A 105 20.97 -6.18 9.08
N GLU A 106 21.41 -6.68 10.24
CA GLU A 106 20.54 -7.24 11.26
C GLU A 106 20.35 -6.21 12.40
N VAL A 107 19.10 -5.94 12.75
CA VAL A 107 18.73 -5.08 13.87
C VAL A 107 17.85 -5.86 14.84
N ARG A 108 18.28 -5.99 16.11
CA ARG A 108 17.45 -6.56 17.19
C ARG A 108 16.95 -5.44 18.08
N TYR A 109 15.65 -5.43 18.32
CA TYR A 109 14.98 -4.36 19.03
C TYR A 109 13.78 -4.84 19.83
N ALA A 110 13.37 -4.03 20.80
CA ALA A 110 12.15 -4.26 21.56
C ALA A 110 11.59 -2.95 22.09
N GLY A 111 10.30 -2.93 22.33
CA GLY A 111 9.59 -1.77 22.89
C GLY A 111 8.09 -1.92 22.79
N ASN A 112 7.41 -0.81 22.99
CA ASN A 112 5.97 -0.69 22.80
C ASN A 112 5.75 0.02 21.44
N PRO A 113 5.28 -0.70 20.41
CA PRO A 113 4.96 -0.06 19.15
C PRO A 113 3.85 0.96 19.37
N ARG A 114 3.91 2.06 18.63
CA ARG A 114 2.91 3.12 18.67
C ARG A 114 2.89 3.87 17.35
N PRO A 115 1.76 4.45 17.00
CA PRO A 115 1.66 5.22 15.76
C PRO A 115 2.65 6.38 15.70
N ILE A 116 2.93 6.79 14.50
CA ILE A 116 3.68 8.01 14.21
C ILE A 116 2.67 9.15 14.03
N ALA A 117 2.74 10.15 14.90
CA ALA A 117 1.95 11.36 14.72
C ALA A 117 2.35 12.07 13.42
N SER A 118 1.38 12.30 12.57
CA SER A 118 1.53 12.95 11.27
C SER A 118 0.47 14.03 11.09
N ARG A 119 0.54 14.77 9.98
CA ARG A 119 -0.51 15.74 9.62
C ARG A 119 -1.82 15.09 9.17
N TRP A 120 -1.80 13.79 8.85
CA TRP A 120 -2.96 13.01 8.44
C TRP A 120 -3.52 12.16 9.57
N GLY A 121 -3.11 12.39 10.82
CA GLY A 121 -3.45 11.60 11.98
C GLY A 121 -2.30 10.70 12.43
N ASP A 122 -2.63 9.79 13.30
CA ASP A 122 -1.72 8.78 13.81
C ASP A 122 -1.67 7.59 12.84
N ILE A 123 -0.48 7.21 12.36
CA ILE A 123 -0.27 6.19 11.32
C ILE A 123 0.80 5.18 11.72
N GLY A 124 0.66 3.96 11.25
CA GLY A 124 1.56 2.83 11.54
C GLY A 124 0.93 1.82 12.46
N TRP A 125 1.68 1.32 13.42
CA TRP A 125 1.20 0.34 14.40
C TRP A 125 0.34 1.02 15.47
N ASP A 126 -0.89 0.57 15.62
CA ASP A 126 -1.82 1.03 16.65
C ASP A 126 -2.45 -0.12 17.41
N GLU A 127 -2.88 0.16 18.65
CA GLU A 127 -3.60 -0.79 19.50
C GLU A 127 -5.11 -0.68 19.20
N LEU A 128 -5.73 -1.84 18.97
CA LEU A 128 -7.20 -1.95 18.96
C LEU A 128 -7.69 -2.27 20.38
N THR A 129 -8.99 -2.17 20.61
CA THR A 129 -9.62 -2.56 21.87
C THR A 129 -9.22 -4.00 22.27
N ASP A 130 -9.12 -4.93 21.33
CA ASP A 130 -8.63 -6.30 21.52
C ASP A 130 -7.81 -6.78 20.31
N GLY A 131 -6.58 -6.28 20.18
CA GLY A 131 -5.71 -6.64 19.07
C GLY A 131 -4.74 -5.54 18.66
N ALA A 132 -4.33 -5.56 17.39
CA ALA A 132 -3.47 -4.53 16.81
C ALA A 132 -3.76 -4.34 15.32
N LEU A 133 -3.60 -3.11 14.87
CA LEU A 133 -3.74 -2.65 13.49
C LEU A 133 -2.41 -2.05 13.01
N VAL A 134 -2.03 -2.34 11.77
CA VAL A 134 -0.96 -1.60 11.10
C VAL A 134 -1.51 -0.96 9.83
N ALA A 135 -1.49 0.38 9.81
CA ALA A 135 -1.89 1.23 8.69
C ALA A 135 -0.79 2.27 8.45
N SER A 136 0.03 2.09 7.42
CA SER A 136 1.30 2.79 7.31
C SER A 136 1.36 3.89 6.24
N GLN A 137 0.30 4.16 5.50
CA GLN A 137 0.30 5.22 4.48
C GLN A 137 0.29 6.61 5.13
N PRO A 138 1.19 7.52 4.71
CA PRO A 138 2.28 7.33 3.75
C PRO A 138 3.64 6.97 4.39
N VAL A 139 3.82 7.05 5.72
CA VAL A 139 5.13 6.99 6.41
C VAL A 139 5.10 6.26 7.75
N GLY A 140 4.18 5.34 7.93
CA GLY A 140 3.97 4.63 9.20
C GLY A 140 4.86 3.40 9.42
N ALA A 141 5.51 2.87 8.40
CA ALA A 141 6.31 1.65 8.51
C ALA A 141 7.40 1.70 9.58
N PRO A 142 8.12 2.80 9.80
CA PRO A 142 9.11 2.90 10.87
C PRO A 142 8.55 2.73 12.29
N SER A 143 7.22 2.79 12.47
CA SER A 143 6.56 2.57 13.75
C SER A 143 6.73 1.15 14.28
N TRP A 144 7.14 0.18 13.44
CA TRP A 144 7.24 -1.22 13.84
C TRP A 144 8.47 -1.97 13.32
N PHE A 145 9.13 -1.53 12.24
CA PHE A 145 10.40 -2.11 11.79
C PHE A 145 11.35 -1.06 11.19
N PRO A 146 12.68 -1.28 11.26
CA PRO A 146 13.66 -0.40 10.63
C PRO A 146 13.61 -0.60 9.11
N CYS A 147 13.50 0.49 8.35
CA CYS A 147 13.33 0.41 6.90
C CYS A 147 13.98 1.59 6.15
N ASN A 148 13.96 1.50 4.83
CA ASN A 148 14.13 2.63 3.94
C ASN A 148 12.71 3.08 3.51
N ASP A 149 12.15 4.07 4.22
CA ASP A 149 10.73 4.42 4.13
C ASP A 149 10.45 5.37 2.96
N HIS A 150 10.37 4.78 1.77
CA HIS A 150 10.08 5.49 0.53
C HIS A 150 9.25 4.62 -0.42
N PRO A 151 8.20 5.15 -1.09
CA PRO A 151 7.31 4.35 -1.94
C PRO A 151 8.04 3.65 -3.09
N ALA A 152 9.09 4.25 -3.64
CA ALA A 152 9.85 3.66 -4.74
C ALA A 152 10.89 2.60 -4.31
N ASP A 153 11.22 2.46 -3.02
CA ASP A 153 12.16 1.43 -2.54
C ASP A 153 11.41 0.13 -2.21
N LYS A 154 10.93 -0.53 -3.26
CA LYS A 154 10.17 -1.78 -3.16
C LYS A 154 11.09 -2.96 -2.94
N ALA A 155 10.72 -3.84 -2.03
CA ALA A 155 11.48 -5.04 -1.65
C ALA A 155 10.57 -6.26 -1.53
N THR A 156 11.14 -7.45 -1.48
CA THR A 156 10.44 -8.68 -1.10
C THR A 156 10.45 -8.84 0.42
N TYR A 157 9.52 -9.64 0.97
CA TYR A 157 9.41 -9.80 2.42
C TYR A 157 9.18 -11.25 2.82
N ARG A 158 9.81 -11.62 3.93
CA ARG A 158 9.40 -12.70 4.81
C ARG A 158 9.00 -12.09 6.15
N LEU A 159 7.80 -12.38 6.62
CA LEU A 159 7.27 -11.85 7.87
C LEU A 159 6.79 -13.01 8.75
N ALA A 160 7.41 -13.15 9.91
CA ALA A 160 7.00 -14.11 10.92
C ALA A 160 6.45 -13.37 12.13
N VAL A 161 5.23 -13.69 12.56
CA VAL A 161 4.56 -13.07 13.70
C VAL A 161 4.15 -14.14 14.71
N ALA A 162 4.64 -14.02 15.91
CA ALA A 162 4.23 -14.85 17.05
C ALA A 162 3.36 -14.04 18.00
N THR A 163 2.20 -14.58 18.40
CA THR A 163 1.31 -13.98 19.39
C THR A 163 0.49 -15.04 20.11
N SER A 164 -0.34 -14.65 21.09
CA SER A 164 -1.20 -15.57 21.86
C SER A 164 -2.16 -16.34 20.96
N SER A 165 -2.30 -17.65 21.17
CA SER A 165 -3.05 -18.57 20.31
C SER A 165 -4.52 -18.23 20.04
N PRO A 166 -5.29 -17.53 20.91
CA PRO A 166 -6.66 -17.13 20.61
C PRO A 166 -6.80 -16.08 19.50
N TYR A 167 -5.68 -15.44 19.12
CA TYR A 167 -5.68 -14.40 18.09
C TYR A 167 -5.25 -14.96 16.74
N LEU A 168 -5.93 -14.47 15.70
CA LEU A 168 -5.54 -14.69 14.32
C LEU A 168 -4.64 -13.52 13.88
N VAL A 169 -3.63 -13.85 13.07
CA VAL A 169 -2.80 -12.86 12.40
C VAL A 169 -3.10 -12.91 10.91
N ALA A 170 -3.49 -11.78 10.33
CA ALA A 170 -3.50 -11.55 8.90
C ALA A 170 -2.42 -10.51 8.57
N ALA A 171 -1.57 -10.78 7.61
CA ALA A 171 -0.48 -9.87 7.26
C ALA A 171 -0.23 -9.86 5.76
N THR A 172 0.44 -8.80 5.29
CA THR A 172 0.87 -8.71 3.89
C THR A 172 1.77 -9.89 3.53
N GLY A 173 1.34 -10.65 2.52
CA GLY A 173 2.03 -11.85 2.04
C GLY A 173 1.14 -13.08 2.06
N ASN A 174 1.55 -14.10 1.31
CA ASN A 174 0.87 -15.38 1.31
C ASN A 174 1.24 -16.14 2.59
N LEU A 175 0.26 -16.71 3.30
CA LEU A 175 0.51 -17.53 4.47
C LEU A 175 1.19 -18.84 4.06
N VAL A 176 2.47 -19.02 4.44
CA VAL A 176 3.24 -20.21 4.09
C VAL A 176 3.36 -21.23 5.21
N SER A 177 3.24 -20.80 6.47
CA SER A 177 3.15 -21.73 7.59
C SER A 177 2.48 -21.12 8.82
N ARG A 178 1.82 -21.98 9.59
CA ARG A 178 1.21 -21.68 10.88
C ARG A 178 1.48 -22.85 11.81
N TYR A 179 2.06 -22.58 12.97
CA TYR A 179 2.21 -23.61 13.98
C TYR A 179 2.00 -23.06 15.39
N GLN A 180 1.39 -23.88 16.23
CA GLN A 180 1.12 -23.55 17.62
C GLN A 180 2.10 -24.27 18.53
N SER A 181 2.65 -23.55 19.51
CA SER A 181 3.46 -24.09 20.59
C SER A 181 2.93 -23.54 21.92
N ALA A 182 2.41 -24.42 22.76
CA ALA A 182 1.74 -24.05 24.01
C ALA A 182 0.63 -23.00 23.76
N SER A 183 0.72 -21.82 24.38
CA SER A 183 -0.25 -20.74 24.27
C SER A 183 0.08 -19.70 23.20
N THR A 184 1.09 -19.97 22.36
CA THR A 184 1.54 -19.07 21.30
C THR A 184 1.39 -19.72 19.94
N THR A 185 0.90 -18.97 18.96
CA THR A 185 0.89 -19.36 17.56
C THR A 185 1.84 -18.45 16.79
N LYS A 186 2.66 -19.06 15.93
CA LYS A 186 3.53 -18.34 14.99
C LYS A 186 3.01 -18.52 13.59
N TRP A 187 2.87 -17.41 12.88
CA TRP A 187 2.41 -17.30 11.52
C TRP A 187 3.58 -16.82 10.65
N VAL A 188 3.76 -17.40 9.47
CA VAL A 188 4.82 -16.98 8.54
C VAL A 188 4.20 -16.66 7.20
N PHE A 189 4.48 -15.47 6.73
CA PHE A 189 4.02 -14.95 5.45
C PHE A 189 5.23 -14.68 4.54
N GLU A 190 5.04 -14.88 3.25
CA GLU A 190 6.02 -14.50 2.23
C GLU A 190 5.37 -13.62 1.17
N ARG A 191 6.06 -12.52 0.82
CA ARG A 191 5.68 -11.62 -0.24
C ARG A 191 6.81 -11.56 -1.27
N PRO A 192 6.73 -12.38 -2.34
CA PRO A 192 7.75 -12.42 -3.38
C PRO A 192 7.67 -11.22 -4.34
N GLU A 193 6.50 -10.56 -4.45
CA GLU A 193 6.36 -9.39 -5.29
C GLU A 193 6.93 -8.15 -4.57
N PRO A 194 7.68 -7.30 -5.28
CA PRO A 194 8.21 -6.07 -4.71
C PRO A 194 7.11 -5.19 -4.10
N THR A 195 7.27 -4.85 -2.83
CA THR A 195 6.29 -4.13 -2.01
C THR A 195 6.95 -2.91 -1.36
N SER A 196 6.28 -1.78 -1.40
CA SER A 196 6.68 -0.57 -0.68
C SER A 196 6.45 -0.74 0.82
N THR A 197 7.27 -0.09 1.64
CA THR A 197 7.21 -0.22 3.09
C THR A 197 5.85 0.17 3.67
N TYR A 198 5.21 1.21 3.15
CA TYR A 198 3.91 1.68 3.63
C TYR A 198 2.75 0.71 3.35
N LEU A 199 2.91 -0.23 2.40
CA LEU A 199 1.93 -1.26 2.06
C LEU A 199 2.09 -2.55 2.87
N MET A 200 3.12 -2.61 3.73
CA MET A 200 3.28 -3.72 4.67
C MET A 200 2.37 -3.53 5.87
N SER A 201 1.59 -4.54 6.16
CA SER A 201 0.54 -4.50 7.17
C SER A 201 0.51 -5.77 8.01
N VAL A 202 0.10 -5.64 9.28
CA VAL A 202 -0.15 -6.74 10.23
C VAL A 202 -1.43 -6.42 10.99
N GLN A 203 -2.39 -7.34 10.93
CA GLN A 203 -3.66 -7.26 11.62
C GLN A 203 -3.74 -8.40 12.63
N ILE A 204 -4.01 -8.10 13.89
CA ILE A 204 -4.11 -9.09 14.96
C ILE A 204 -5.44 -8.89 15.68
N GLY A 205 -6.26 -9.92 15.73
CA GLY A 205 -7.57 -9.83 16.38
C GLY A 205 -8.20 -11.20 16.60
N ARG A 206 -9.36 -11.21 17.28
CA ARG A 206 -10.18 -12.41 17.43
C ARG A 206 -11.08 -12.61 16.24
N TYR A 207 -10.48 -12.99 15.13
CA TYR A 207 -11.14 -13.14 13.85
C TYR A 207 -11.52 -14.60 13.57
N GLU A 208 -12.61 -14.79 12.81
CA GLU A 208 -12.87 -16.00 12.04
C GLU A 208 -12.16 -15.86 10.69
N ASP A 209 -11.50 -16.92 10.26
CA ASP A 209 -10.86 -17.03 8.95
C ASP A 209 -11.88 -17.56 7.95
N LEU A 210 -12.17 -16.78 6.91
CA LEU A 210 -13.15 -17.09 5.89
C LEU A 210 -12.48 -17.14 4.52
N GLU A 211 -13.04 -17.97 3.63
CA GLU A 211 -12.63 -18.04 2.23
C GLU A 211 -13.83 -17.85 1.32
N LEU A 212 -13.66 -17.10 0.23
CA LEU A 212 -14.68 -16.94 -0.80
C LEU A 212 -14.67 -18.13 -1.74
N SER A 213 -15.72 -18.94 -1.71
CA SER A 213 -15.90 -20.15 -2.50
C SER A 213 -17.24 -20.14 -3.19
N GLU A 214 -17.24 -20.28 -4.54
CA GLU A 214 -18.46 -20.32 -5.35
C GLU A 214 -19.45 -19.16 -5.07
N GLY A 215 -18.89 -17.95 -4.85
CA GLY A 215 -19.68 -16.74 -4.54
C GLY A 215 -20.20 -16.67 -3.10
N ALA A 216 -19.73 -17.53 -2.19
CA ALA A 216 -20.11 -17.51 -0.78
C ALA A 216 -18.90 -17.50 0.15
N TRP A 217 -18.96 -16.71 1.22
CA TRP A 217 -17.98 -16.71 2.28
C TRP A 217 -18.22 -17.89 3.23
N VAL A 218 -17.29 -18.82 3.27
CA VAL A 218 -17.33 -20.03 4.11
C VAL A 218 -16.11 -20.03 5.05
N PRO A 219 -16.16 -20.76 6.19
CA PRO A 219 -14.96 -20.98 7.00
C PRO A 219 -13.84 -21.55 6.12
N GLU A 220 -12.58 -21.11 6.38
CA GLU A 220 -11.43 -21.61 5.66
C GLU A 220 -11.44 -23.14 5.66
N ILE A 221 -11.54 -23.70 4.48
CA ILE A 221 -11.35 -25.13 4.26
C ILE A 221 -10.06 -25.19 3.45
N ALA A 222 -9.05 -25.91 3.94
CA ALA A 222 -7.84 -26.17 3.18
C ALA A 222 -8.22 -26.98 1.92
N VAL A 223 -8.59 -26.28 0.86
CA VAL A 223 -8.97 -26.87 -0.42
C VAL A 223 -7.83 -26.60 -1.38
N ASP A 224 -7.28 -27.69 -1.87
CA ASP A 224 -6.34 -27.67 -3.02
C ASP A 224 -7.15 -27.17 -4.24
N ARG A 225 -6.97 -25.91 -4.64
CA ARG A 225 -7.68 -25.31 -5.78
C ARG A 225 -6.79 -25.26 -7.01
N PRO A 226 -7.15 -25.93 -8.07
CA PRO A 226 -6.52 -25.70 -9.35
C PRO A 226 -7.00 -24.37 -9.95
N GLY A 227 -6.13 -23.36 -9.96
CA GLY A 227 -6.22 -22.18 -10.80
C GLY A 227 -7.31 -21.17 -10.41
N GLY A 228 -6.95 -20.17 -9.60
CA GLY A 228 -7.78 -19.03 -9.26
C GLY A 228 -7.11 -18.17 -8.21
N ILE A 229 -7.55 -16.90 -8.08
CA ILE A 229 -7.10 -16.00 -7.03
C ILE A 229 -7.76 -16.44 -5.72
N VAL A 230 -6.95 -16.73 -4.71
CA VAL A 230 -7.46 -17.02 -3.37
C VAL A 230 -7.96 -15.72 -2.73
N GLN A 231 -9.24 -15.71 -2.35
CA GLN A 231 -9.83 -14.57 -1.66
C GLN A 231 -10.23 -14.99 -0.25
N ARG A 232 -9.64 -14.35 0.75
CA ARG A 232 -9.84 -14.66 2.16
C ARG A 232 -10.33 -13.45 2.94
N ALA A 233 -10.87 -13.70 4.12
CA ALA A 233 -11.22 -12.63 5.05
C ALA A 233 -10.97 -13.04 6.51
N ALA A 234 -10.50 -12.09 7.30
CA ALA A 234 -10.41 -12.17 8.75
C ALA A 234 -11.46 -11.24 9.36
N VAL A 235 -12.50 -11.81 9.98
CA VAL A 235 -13.70 -11.07 10.37
C VAL A 235 -14.10 -11.38 11.83
N PRO A 236 -14.45 -10.37 12.66
CA PRO A 236 -15.02 -10.64 13.99
C PRO A 236 -16.28 -11.51 13.90
N PRO A 237 -16.44 -12.54 14.74
CA PRO A 237 -17.59 -13.46 14.67
C PRO A 237 -18.95 -12.77 14.62
N ARG A 238 -19.10 -11.66 15.34
CA ARG A 238 -20.34 -10.87 15.38
C ARG A 238 -20.71 -10.22 14.05
N LEU A 239 -19.72 -9.94 13.19
CA LEU A 239 -19.90 -9.26 11.89
C LEU A 239 -20.02 -10.23 10.72
N ARG A 240 -19.72 -11.51 10.90
CA ARG A 240 -19.67 -12.51 9.82
C ARG A 240 -20.89 -12.48 8.88
N ARG A 241 -22.10 -12.40 9.44
CA ARG A 241 -23.34 -12.41 8.62
C ARG A 241 -23.51 -11.14 7.79
N ALA A 242 -23.20 -9.97 8.36
CA ALA A 242 -23.24 -8.70 7.66
C ALA A 242 -22.14 -8.64 6.60
N PHE A 243 -20.92 -9.05 6.96
CA PHE A 243 -19.79 -9.16 6.05
C PHE A 243 -20.09 -10.01 4.82
N ALA A 244 -20.61 -11.24 5.02
CA ALA A 244 -20.94 -12.14 3.91
C ALA A 244 -21.93 -11.52 2.92
N ARG A 245 -22.79 -10.61 3.37
CA ARG A 245 -23.71 -9.88 2.50
C ARG A 245 -23.04 -8.69 1.82
N ASP A 246 -22.27 -7.89 2.55
CA ASP A 246 -21.65 -6.66 2.04
C ASP A 246 -20.53 -6.96 1.04
N PHE A 247 -19.75 -8.00 1.30
CA PHE A 247 -18.65 -8.47 0.44
C PHE A 247 -19.04 -9.63 -0.49
N GLY A 248 -20.33 -9.95 -0.57
CA GLY A 248 -20.84 -11.08 -1.37
C GLY A 248 -20.78 -10.90 -2.89
N ARG A 249 -20.24 -9.78 -3.38
CA ARG A 249 -20.00 -9.53 -4.80
C ARG A 249 -18.50 -9.37 -5.14
N GLN A 250 -17.62 -9.69 -4.19
CA GLN A 250 -16.19 -9.44 -4.36
C GLN A 250 -15.58 -10.27 -5.50
N ASP A 251 -16.06 -11.50 -5.72
CA ASP A 251 -15.70 -12.31 -6.87
C ASP A 251 -16.00 -11.60 -8.21
N ARG A 252 -17.21 -11.03 -8.31
CA ARG A 252 -17.61 -10.27 -9.52
C ARG A 252 -16.85 -8.97 -9.67
N MET A 253 -16.45 -8.32 -8.56
CA MET A 253 -15.56 -7.16 -8.61
C MET A 253 -14.20 -7.56 -9.16
N MET A 254 -13.63 -8.67 -8.64
CA MET A 254 -12.37 -9.20 -9.14
C MET A 254 -12.42 -9.48 -10.64
N ASP A 255 -13.44 -10.19 -11.11
CA ASP A 255 -13.64 -10.49 -12.54
C ASP A 255 -13.72 -9.21 -13.39
N ALA A 256 -14.47 -8.19 -12.92
CA ALA A 256 -14.61 -6.93 -13.64
C ALA A 256 -13.30 -6.15 -13.69
N LEU A 257 -12.53 -6.11 -12.61
CA LEU A 257 -11.25 -5.42 -12.57
C LEU A 257 -10.21 -6.16 -13.44
N GLU A 258 -10.20 -7.48 -13.47
CA GLU A 258 -9.35 -8.26 -14.39
C GLU A 258 -9.73 -8.01 -15.86
N GLU A 259 -11.02 -7.88 -16.18
CA GLU A 259 -11.48 -7.51 -17.51
C GLU A 259 -10.93 -6.15 -17.93
N TRP A 260 -11.01 -5.14 -17.04
CA TRP A 260 -10.61 -3.76 -17.34
C TRP A 260 -9.10 -3.53 -17.29
N PHE A 261 -8.42 -4.10 -16.30
CA PHE A 261 -7.04 -3.76 -15.95
C PHE A 261 -6.03 -4.90 -16.16
N GLY A 262 -6.51 -6.09 -16.55
CA GLY A 262 -5.67 -7.28 -16.70
C GLY A 262 -5.54 -8.09 -15.43
N PRO A 263 -4.80 -9.21 -15.47
CA PRO A 263 -4.76 -10.19 -14.38
C PRO A 263 -4.44 -9.56 -13.03
N TYR A 264 -5.10 -10.06 -11.98
CA TYR A 264 -4.81 -9.68 -10.59
C TYR A 264 -3.31 -9.84 -10.31
N PRO A 265 -2.66 -8.83 -9.74
CA PRO A 265 -1.20 -8.82 -9.66
C PRO A 265 -0.58 -9.74 -8.62
N PHE A 266 -1.36 -10.30 -7.68
CA PHE A 266 -0.85 -11.08 -6.55
C PHE A 266 -1.44 -12.48 -6.50
N GLY A 267 -0.96 -13.32 -5.57
CA GLY A 267 -1.47 -14.69 -5.41
C GLY A 267 -2.75 -14.79 -4.56
N GLU A 268 -2.94 -13.84 -3.63
CA GLU A 268 -4.01 -13.84 -2.64
C GLU A 268 -4.53 -12.42 -2.40
N TYR A 269 -5.83 -12.29 -2.14
CA TYR A 269 -6.45 -11.07 -1.65
C TYR A 269 -7.15 -11.31 -0.31
N VAL A 270 -6.81 -10.54 0.71
CA VAL A 270 -7.33 -10.70 2.06
C VAL A 270 -8.10 -9.45 2.48
N VAL A 271 -9.35 -9.61 2.91
CA VAL A 271 -10.11 -8.54 3.56
C VAL A 271 -10.06 -8.75 5.07
N VAL A 272 -9.64 -7.73 5.80
CA VAL A 272 -9.70 -7.73 7.26
C VAL A 272 -10.75 -6.73 7.71
N VAL A 273 -11.62 -7.15 8.63
CA VAL A 273 -12.52 -6.24 9.32
C VAL A 273 -12.10 -6.17 10.78
N THR A 274 -11.74 -4.99 11.26
CA THR A 274 -11.43 -4.78 12.68
C THR A 274 -12.71 -4.84 13.52
N ASP A 275 -12.60 -5.16 14.80
CA ASP A 275 -13.73 -5.09 15.73
C ASP A 275 -14.00 -3.67 16.22
N ASP A 276 -13.08 -2.76 15.97
CA ASP A 276 -13.16 -1.31 16.20
C ASP A 276 -13.59 -0.57 14.91
N ASP A 277 -14.11 0.64 15.08
CA ASP A 277 -14.43 1.54 13.97
C ASP A 277 -13.14 2.17 13.40
N LEU A 278 -13.13 2.42 12.10
CA LEU A 278 -12.07 3.16 11.39
C LEU A 278 -12.69 4.34 10.65
N ASP A 279 -11.97 5.46 10.54
CA ASP A 279 -12.43 6.63 9.80
C ASP A 279 -12.64 6.29 8.32
N ASP A 280 -11.64 5.66 7.69
CA ASP A 280 -11.68 5.19 6.31
C ASP A 280 -11.11 3.77 6.22
N PRO A 281 -11.47 2.97 5.20
CA PRO A 281 -10.75 1.74 4.86
C PRO A 281 -9.32 2.06 4.42
N ILE A 282 -8.47 1.04 4.41
CA ILE A 282 -7.03 1.19 4.17
C ILE A 282 -6.56 0.08 3.25
N GLU A 283 -5.88 0.46 2.17
CA GLU A 283 -5.22 -0.48 1.28
C GLU A 283 -3.87 -0.96 1.84
N ALA A 284 -3.57 -2.23 1.60
CA ALA A 284 -2.25 -2.83 1.77
C ALA A 284 -2.00 -3.81 0.63
N GLN A 285 -0.77 -4.19 0.37
CA GLN A 285 -0.49 -5.06 -0.78
C GLN A 285 -1.06 -6.46 -0.60
N GLY A 286 -2.02 -6.83 -1.44
CA GLY A 286 -2.77 -8.07 -1.33
C GLY A 286 -3.80 -8.07 -0.20
N MET A 287 -4.13 -6.91 0.37
CA MET A 287 -5.03 -6.80 1.51
C MET A 287 -5.81 -5.48 1.48
N ALA A 288 -7.01 -5.47 2.08
CA ALA A 288 -7.72 -4.25 2.48
C ALA A 288 -8.26 -4.39 3.91
N ILE A 289 -8.26 -3.30 4.65
CA ILE A 289 -8.65 -3.26 6.06
C ILE A 289 -9.86 -2.33 6.19
N PHE A 290 -10.92 -2.82 6.81
CA PHE A 290 -12.17 -2.10 7.07
C PHE A 290 -12.44 -2.04 8.57
N GLY A 291 -13.06 -0.95 9.04
CA GLY A 291 -13.59 -0.88 10.39
C GLY A 291 -14.96 -1.59 10.51
N ALA A 292 -15.36 -1.91 11.74
CA ALA A 292 -16.67 -2.48 12.02
C ALA A 292 -17.82 -1.60 11.50
N ASN A 293 -17.66 -0.28 11.51
CA ASN A 293 -18.62 0.71 10.98
C ASN A 293 -18.85 0.64 9.47
N HIS A 294 -17.95 0.00 8.72
CA HIS A 294 -18.10 -0.19 7.28
C HIS A 294 -18.92 -1.43 6.91
N VAL A 295 -19.32 -2.25 7.91
CA VAL A 295 -20.04 -3.51 7.70
C VAL A 295 -21.43 -3.47 8.35
N ASP A 296 -22.45 -3.17 7.56
CA ASP A 296 -23.82 -2.97 8.03
C ASP A 296 -24.84 -4.02 7.55
N GLY A 297 -24.41 -4.94 6.66
CA GLY A 297 -25.27 -5.96 6.05
C GLY A 297 -26.22 -5.41 4.99
N LYS A 298 -26.01 -4.18 4.49
CA LYS A 298 -26.87 -3.50 3.50
C LYS A 298 -26.12 -3.09 2.23
N ARG A 299 -24.82 -3.32 2.17
CA ARG A 299 -23.92 -2.86 1.11
C ARG A 299 -23.83 -1.34 0.98
N THR A 300 -24.05 -0.60 2.08
CA THR A 300 -23.96 0.86 2.06
C THR A 300 -22.57 1.34 1.62
N HIS A 301 -21.53 0.58 1.95
CA HIS A 301 -20.13 0.90 1.67
C HIS A 301 -19.54 0.10 0.49
N GLU A 302 -20.37 -0.51 -0.38
CA GLU A 302 -19.90 -1.35 -1.50
C GLU A 302 -18.92 -0.61 -2.44
N ARG A 303 -19.09 0.71 -2.61
CA ARG A 303 -18.16 1.53 -3.39
C ARG A 303 -16.73 1.51 -2.81
N LEU A 304 -16.60 1.47 -1.46
CA LEU A 304 -15.30 1.39 -0.80
C LEU A 304 -14.66 0.01 -1.00
N VAL A 305 -15.46 -1.06 -1.03
CA VAL A 305 -14.94 -2.41 -1.30
C VAL A 305 -14.25 -2.47 -2.65
N VAL A 306 -14.85 -1.90 -3.69
CA VAL A 306 -14.23 -1.87 -5.03
C VAL A 306 -13.08 -0.87 -5.12
N HIS A 307 -13.12 0.22 -4.35
CA HIS A 307 -12.04 1.20 -4.24
C HIS A 307 -10.75 0.55 -3.72
N GLU A 308 -10.82 -0.11 -2.56
CA GLU A 308 -9.68 -0.80 -1.95
C GLU A 308 -9.18 -1.98 -2.81
N LEU A 309 -10.09 -2.64 -3.52
CA LEU A 309 -9.69 -3.68 -4.46
C LEU A 309 -8.94 -3.09 -5.68
N ALA A 310 -9.34 -1.91 -6.17
CA ALA A 310 -8.68 -1.26 -7.31
C ALA A 310 -7.25 -0.83 -6.97
N HIS A 311 -6.98 -0.47 -5.72
CA HIS A 311 -5.63 -0.16 -5.25
C HIS A 311 -4.66 -1.32 -5.46
N GLN A 312 -5.12 -2.56 -5.55
CA GLN A 312 -4.24 -3.69 -5.79
C GLN A 312 -3.50 -3.57 -7.13
N TRP A 313 -4.12 -3.00 -8.16
CA TRP A 313 -3.46 -2.60 -9.40
C TRP A 313 -2.78 -1.23 -9.24
N PHE A 314 -3.52 -0.19 -8.79
CA PHE A 314 -3.09 1.21 -8.77
C PHE A 314 -2.78 1.69 -7.34
N GLY A 315 -1.53 1.82 -7.01
CA GLY A 315 -0.99 2.12 -5.68
C GLY A 315 -0.12 0.99 -5.16
N ASN A 316 -0.56 -0.26 -5.28
CA ASN A 316 0.12 -1.43 -4.71
C ASN A 316 1.04 -2.11 -5.74
N SER A 317 0.50 -2.67 -6.82
CA SER A 317 1.32 -3.23 -7.89
C SER A 317 2.11 -2.13 -8.60
N LEU A 318 1.40 -1.14 -9.14
CA LEU A 318 1.98 0.09 -9.65
C LEU A 318 2.05 1.09 -8.50
N THR A 319 3.24 1.43 -8.04
CA THR A 319 3.44 2.38 -6.95
C THR A 319 4.04 3.67 -7.49
N VAL A 320 3.60 4.81 -7.00
CA VAL A 320 4.13 6.11 -7.40
C VAL A 320 5.61 6.27 -7.04
N ALA A 321 6.37 6.95 -7.92
CA ALA A 321 7.80 7.22 -7.71
C ALA A 321 8.05 8.11 -6.50
N ASP A 322 7.18 9.07 -6.29
CA ASP A 322 7.07 9.92 -5.12
C ASP A 322 5.61 10.38 -4.94
N TRP A 323 5.31 11.00 -3.82
CA TRP A 323 3.94 11.29 -3.42
C TRP A 323 3.25 12.40 -4.23
N GLN A 324 3.97 13.17 -5.04
CA GLN A 324 3.34 14.16 -5.92
C GLN A 324 2.40 13.50 -6.94
N HIS A 325 2.68 12.24 -7.32
CA HIS A 325 1.91 11.49 -8.31
C HIS A 325 0.70 10.74 -7.74
N ILE A 326 0.29 11.00 -6.49
CA ILE A 326 -0.75 10.26 -5.76
C ILE A 326 -2.09 10.16 -6.51
N TRP A 327 -2.41 11.09 -7.40
CA TRP A 327 -3.61 11.03 -8.22
C TRP A 327 -3.69 9.77 -9.09
N LEU A 328 -2.53 9.15 -9.44
CA LEU A 328 -2.46 7.88 -10.16
C LEU A 328 -2.99 6.69 -9.33
N ASN A 329 -2.94 6.78 -8.01
CA ASN A 329 -3.56 5.81 -7.13
C ASN A 329 -5.05 6.14 -6.98
N GLU A 330 -5.35 7.30 -6.42
CA GLU A 330 -6.69 7.70 -5.97
C GLU A 330 -7.68 7.99 -7.11
N GLY A 331 -7.16 8.54 -8.20
CA GLY A 331 -7.97 8.81 -9.40
C GLY A 331 -8.45 7.51 -10.05
N PHE A 332 -7.57 6.51 -10.18
CA PHE A 332 -7.94 5.19 -10.72
C PHE A 332 -8.91 4.45 -9.80
N ALA A 333 -8.65 4.43 -8.50
CA ALA A 333 -9.55 3.80 -7.53
C ALA A 333 -10.94 4.47 -7.53
N THR A 334 -10.99 5.81 -7.54
CA THR A 334 -12.25 6.57 -7.67
C THR A 334 -12.98 6.27 -8.97
N TYR A 335 -12.27 6.20 -10.11
CA TYR A 335 -12.92 5.93 -11.39
C TYR A 335 -13.46 4.50 -11.46
N THR A 336 -12.80 3.56 -10.80
CA THR A 336 -13.25 2.18 -10.65
C THR A 336 -14.57 2.09 -9.87
N GLU A 337 -14.79 2.94 -8.84
CA GLU A 337 -16.10 3.05 -8.17
C GLU A 337 -17.22 3.35 -9.18
N TRP A 338 -16.97 4.26 -10.13
CA TRP A 338 -17.97 4.66 -11.13
C TRP A 338 -18.21 3.58 -12.19
N LEU A 339 -17.15 2.94 -12.67
CA LEU A 339 -17.25 1.79 -13.56
C LEU A 339 -18.05 0.64 -12.93
N TRP A 340 -17.82 0.35 -11.67
CA TRP A 340 -18.55 -0.67 -10.93
C TRP A 340 -20.02 -0.33 -10.73
N SER A 341 -20.33 0.93 -10.40
CA SER A 341 -21.72 1.40 -10.30
C SER A 341 -22.49 1.13 -11.59
N GLU A 342 -21.93 1.55 -12.74
CA GLU A 342 -22.55 1.34 -14.06
C GLU A 342 -22.68 -0.16 -14.39
N ARG A 343 -21.63 -0.95 -14.14
CA ARG A 343 -21.62 -2.41 -14.38
C ARG A 343 -22.73 -3.15 -13.62
N THR A 344 -23.10 -2.66 -12.45
CA THR A 344 -24.09 -3.29 -11.57
C THR A 344 -25.49 -2.69 -11.67
N GLY A 345 -25.73 -1.81 -12.65
CA GLY A 345 -27.02 -1.17 -12.91
C GLY A 345 -27.36 0.00 -11.97
N GLY A 346 -26.33 0.58 -11.33
CA GLY A 346 -26.43 1.85 -10.61
C GLY A 346 -26.35 3.05 -11.54
N GLU A 347 -25.86 4.19 -11.00
CA GLU A 347 -25.63 5.37 -11.80
C GLU A 347 -24.52 5.13 -12.84
N SER A 348 -24.68 5.66 -14.05
CA SER A 348 -23.67 5.57 -15.10
C SER A 348 -22.42 6.38 -14.75
N THR A 349 -21.28 6.01 -15.34
CA THR A 349 -20.03 6.77 -15.21
C THR A 349 -20.23 8.23 -15.59
N GLU A 350 -20.99 8.50 -16.64
CA GLU A 350 -21.33 9.85 -17.08
C GLU A 350 -22.15 10.63 -16.04
N ALA A 351 -23.18 10.01 -15.43
CA ALA A 351 -23.99 10.64 -14.41
C ALA A 351 -23.16 10.99 -13.16
N LEU A 352 -22.33 10.05 -12.72
CA LEU A 352 -21.42 10.25 -11.58
C LEU A 352 -20.37 11.32 -11.90
N ALA A 353 -19.79 11.31 -13.10
CA ALA A 353 -18.83 12.33 -13.50
C ALA A 353 -19.46 13.73 -13.50
N ARG A 354 -20.68 13.92 -14.04
CA ARG A 354 -21.40 15.20 -14.00
C ARG A 354 -21.68 15.65 -12.57
N ALA A 355 -22.14 14.74 -11.71
CA ALA A 355 -22.42 15.05 -10.33
C ALA A 355 -21.16 15.50 -9.57
N TRP A 356 -20.05 14.78 -9.74
CA TRP A 356 -18.77 15.11 -9.11
C TRP A 356 -18.13 16.37 -9.73
N TYR A 357 -18.25 16.57 -11.03
CA TYR A 357 -17.80 17.79 -11.69
C TYR A 357 -18.45 19.04 -11.06
N ALA A 358 -19.79 19.00 -10.88
CA ALA A 358 -20.50 20.11 -10.24
C ALA A 358 -20.02 20.35 -8.80
N ARG A 359 -19.78 19.30 -8.02
CA ARG A 359 -19.28 19.39 -6.64
C ARG A 359 -17.84 19.93 -6.58
N VAL A 360 -16.93 19.42 -7.41
CA VAL A 360 -15.54 19.88 -7.48
C VAL A 360 -15.49 21.35 -7.93
N ARG A 361 -16.29 21.73 -8.93
CA ARG A 361 -16.38 23.10 -9.42
C ARG A 361 -16.89 24.09 -8.37
N ALA A 362 -17.69 23.64 -7.42
CA ALA A 362 -18.17 24.46 -6.31
C ALA A 362 -17.13 24.70 -5.20
N LYS A 363 -16.03 23.94 -5.19
CA LYS A 363 -14.91 24.13 -4.25
C LYS A 363 -13.95 25.20 -4.77
N PRO A 364 -13.10 25.79 -3.89
CA PRO A 364 -12.05 26.72 -4.33
C PRO A 364 -11.13 26.10 -5.39
N ALA A 365 -10.80 26.88 -6.44
CA ALA A 365 -9.86 26.47 -7.47
C ALA A 365 -8.41 26.76 -7.01
N ASP A 366 -7.90 25.98 -6.06
CA ASP A 366 -6.61 26.18 -5.40
C ASP A 366 -5.77 24.90 -5.27
N VAL A 367 -6.15 23.82 -5.96
CA VAL A 367 -5.40 22.56 -6.02
C VAL A 367 -5.21 22.13 -7.46
N ALA A 368 -3.96 22.01 -7.89
CA ALA A 368 -3.55 21.29 -9.10
C ALA A 368 -3.20 19.85 -8.68
N ILE A 369 -3.91 18.85 -9.25
CA ILE A 369 -3.78 17.48 -8.75
C ILE A 369 -2.53 16.74 -9.26
N GLY A 370 -1.83 17.28 -10.27
CA GLY A 370 -0.54 16.75 -10.74
C GLY A 370 0.61 17.04 -9.76
N ASP A 371 0.44 18.08 -8.91
CA ASP A 371 1.32 18.42 -7.80
C ASP A 371 0.49 19.12 -6.70
N PRO A 372 -0.32 18.36 -5.91
CA PRO A 372 -1.23 18.97 -4.93
C PRO A 372 -0.52 19.59 -3.72
N GLY A 373 0.76 19.33 -3.57
CA GLY A 373 1.55 19.68 -2.39
C GLY A 373 1.25 18.78 -1.20
N VAL A 374 2.22 18.59 -0.34
CA VAL A 374 2.17 17.63 0.77
C VAL A 374 0.96 17.79 1.70
N ALA A 375 0.49 19.03 1.91
CA ALA A 375 -0.66 19.29 2.78
C ALA A 375 -2.00 18.83 2.19
N ARG A 376 -2.07 18.63 0.88
CA ARG A 376 -3.30 18.36 0.14
C ARG A 376 -3.22 17.08 -0.70
N MET A 377 -2.21 16.24 -0.50
CA MET A 377 -2.08 15.02 -1.29
C MET A 377 -3.24 14.03 -1.08
N PHE A 378 -3.94 14.10 0.04
CA PHE A 378 -5.18 13.36 0.32
C PHE A 378 -6.43 14.26 0.34
N ASP A 379 -6.41 15.42 -0.35
CA ASP A 379 -7.61 16.23 -0.53
C ASP A 379 -8.61 15.50 -1.45
N GLU A 380 -9.89 15.52 -1.11
CA GLU A 380 -10.94 14.86 -1.91
C GLU A 380 -10.89 15.23 -3.42
N ARG A 381 -10.36 16.43 -3.75
CA ARG A 381 -10.21 16.85 -5.15
C ARG A 381 -9.17 16.04 -5.89
N VAL A 382 -8.14 15.52 -5.24
CA VAL A 382 -7.15 14.61 -5.87
C VAL A 382 -7.87 13.34 -6.34
N TYR A 383 -8.72 12.79 -5.52
CA TYR A 383 -9.55 11.62 -5.82
C TYR A 383 -10.54 11.90 -6.95
N LYS A 384 -11.39 12.89 -6.75
CA LYS A 384 -12.55 13.12 -7.63
C LYS A 384 -12.16 13.77 -8.95
N ARG A 385 -11.22 14.72 -8.95
CA ARG A 385 -10.69 15.29 -10.20
C ARG A 385 -9.79 14.28 -10.92
N GLY A 386 -9.08 13.39 -10.19
CA GLY A 386 -8.37 12.27 -10.79
C GLY A 386 -9.31 11.34 -11.57
N GLY A 387 -10.44 10.94 -10.95
CA GLY A 387 -11.49 10.18 -11.63
C GLY A 387 -12.10 10.92 -12.81
N LEU A 388 -12.34 12.24 -12.69
CA LEU A 388 -12.82 13.09 -13.80
C LEU A 388 -11.80 13.17 -14.94
N THR A 389 -10.51 13.23 -14.65
CA THR A 389 -9.44 13.22 -15.65
C THR A 389 -9.49 11.93 -16.47
N LEU A 390 -9.64 10.78 -15.82
CA LEU A 390 -9.76 9.49 -16.51
C LEU A 390 -11.06 9.39 -17.32
N HIS A 391 -12.18 9.89 -16.79
CA HIS A 391 -13.44 9.94 -17.51
C HIS A 391 -13.35 10.82 -18.76
N ALA A 392 -12.78 12.01 -18.62
CA ALA A 392 -12.56 12.92 -19.74
C ALA A 392 -11.60 12.31 -20.79
N LEU A 393 -10.53 11.64 -20.36
CA LEU A 393 -9.61 10.93 -21.24
C LEU A 393 -10.32 9.82 -22.02
N ARG A 394 -11.21 9.07 -21.37
CA ARG A 394 -12.06 8.08 -22.04
C ARG A 394 -12.91 8.71 -23.12
N GLY A 395 -13.49 9.89 -22.86
CA GLY A 395 -14.24 10.66 -23.87
C GLY A 395 -13.38 11.13 -25.05
N GLU A 396 -12.11 11.52 -24.80
CA GLU A 396 -11.15 11.95 -25.81
C GLU A 396 -10.65 10.81 -26.73
N MET A 397 -10.52 9.59 -26.19
CA MET A 397 -9.94 8.45 -26.89
C MET A 397 -10.99 7.46 -27.39
N GLY A 398 -12.18 7.45 -26.79
CA GLY A 398 -13.19 6.41 -26.96
C GLY A 398 -12.86 5.14 -26.17
N ASP A 399 -13.90 4.35 -25.87
CA ASP A 399 -13.82 3.17 -25.00
C ASP A 399 -12.73 2.16 -25.42
N PRO A 400 -12.62 1.72 -26.68
CA PRO A 400 -11.65 0.70 -27.04
C PRO A 400 -10.20 1.12 -26.74
N ALA A 401 -9.83 2.36 -27.11
CA ALA A 401 -8.47 2.88 -26.91
C ALA A 401 -8.20 3.14 -25.42
N PHE A 402 -9.18 3.66 -24.68
CA PHE A 402 -9.05 3.92 -23.24
C PHE A 402 -8.84 2.62 -22.45
N PHE A 403 -9.68 1.60 -22.64
CA PHE A 403 -9.52 0.34 -21.90
C PHE A 403 -8.25 -0.43 -22.32
N ALA A 404 -7.84 -0.33 -23.58
CA ALA A 404 -6.55 -0.87 -24.02
C ALA A 404 -5.38 -0.16 -23.31
N LEU A 405 -5.43 1.19 -23.22
CA LEU A 405 -4.44 1.99 -22.49
C LEU A 405 -4.35 1.61 -21.01
N VAL A 406 -5.47 1.60 -20.27
CA VAL A 406 -5.44 1.37 -18.84
C VAL A 406 -5.01 -0.06 -18.50
N LYS A 407 -5.38 -1.03 -19.35
CA LYS A 407 -4.91 -2.40 -19.25
C LYS A 407 -3.40 -2.51 -19.50
N ALA A 408 -2.90 -1.86 -20.55
CA ALA A 408 -1.46 -1.82 -20.84
C ALA A 408 -0.70 -1.15 -19.68
N TRP A 409 -1.20 -0.03 -19.17
CA TRP A 409 -0.61 0.66 -18.02
C TRP A 409 -0.42 -0.25 -16.84
N ALA A 410 -1.47 -1.00 -16.46
CA ALA A 410 -1.42 -1.93 -15.34
C ALA A 410 -0.49 -3.12 -15.58
N VAL A 411 -0.48 -3.70 -16.79
CA VAL A 411 0.27 -4.90 -17.13
C VAL A 411 1.76 -4.61 -17.37
N GLU A 412 2.08 -3.56 -18.12
CA GLU A 412 3.46 -3.23 -18.48
C GLU A 412 4.28 -2.69 -17.30
N ASN A 413 3.60 -2.04 -16.34
CA ASN A 413 4.25 -1.50 -15.13
C ASN A 413 4.04 -2.37 -13.89
N ARG A 414 3.57 -3.61 -14.06
CA ARG A 414 3.28 -4.52 -12.96
C ARG A 414 4.46 -4.64 -11.98
N HIS A 415 4.20 -4.44 -10.69
CA HIS A 415 5.16 -4.42 -9.58
C HIS A 415 6.24 -3.33 -9.69
N GLY A 416 6.05 -2.38 -10.60
CA GLY A 416 6.97 -1.30 -10.87
C GLY A 416 6.68 -0.02 -10.10
N VAL A 417 7.43 1.01 -10.49
CA VAL A 417 7.30 2.38 -9.98
C VAL A 417 6.93 3.28 -11.14
N VAL A 418 5.95 4.16 -10.95
CA VAL A 418 5.33 4.94 -12.02
C VAL A 418 5.29 6.44 -11.72
N THR A 419 5.20 7.26 -12.77
CA THR A 419 5.05 8.71 -12.71
C THR A 419 3.93 9.19 -13.61
N THR A 420 3.47 10.41 -13.39
CA THR A 420 2.49 11.08 -14.25
C THR A 420 2.98 11.17 -15.70
N GLU A 421 4.24 11.49 -15.92
CA GLU A 421 4.85 11.61 -17.26
C GLU A 421 4.85 10.26 -17.98
N GLY A 422 5.10 9.16 -17.24
CA GLY A 422 5.01 7.81 -17.80
C GLY A 422 3.61 7.49 -18.29
N PHE A 423 2.58 7.82 -17.49
CA PHE A 423 1.18 7.63 -17.88
C PHE A 423 0.80 8.50 -19.10
N VAL A 424 1.19 9.78 -19.09
CA VAL A 424 0.95 10.70 -20.23
C VAL A 424 1.58 10.16 -21.50
N SER A 425 2.84 9.75 -21.45
CA SER A 425 3.56 9.19 -22.60
C SER A 425 2.87 7.95 -23.18
N LEU A 426 2.41 7.04 -22.31
CA LEU A 426 1.67 5.86 -22.77
C LEU A 426 0.31 6.27 -23.37
N ALA A 427 -0.42 7.20 -22.74
CA ALA A 427 -1.70 7.69 -23.27
C ALA A 427 -1.56 8.33 -24.65
N GLU A 428 -0.52 9.15 -24.88
CA GLU A 428 -0.22 9.75 -26.19
C GLU A 428 0.06 8.69 -27.26
N SER A 429 0.76 7.60 -26.90
CA SER A 429 1.03 6.50 -27.82
C SER A 429 -0.24 5.78 -28.26
N TYR A 430 -1.20 5.57 -27.35
CA TYR A 430 -2.50 4.97 -27.65
C TYR A 430 -3.46 5.91 -28.36
N ALA A 431 -3.35 7.22 -28.11
CA ALA A 431 -4.15 8.24 -28.79
C ALA A 431 -3.64 8.57 -30.22
N GLY A 432 -2.38 8.23 -30.53
CA GLY A 432 -1.72 8.57 -31.80
C GLY A 432 -1.50 10.09 -31.98
N ARG A 433 -1.58 10.88 -30.89
CA ARG A 433 -1.42 12.33 -30.88
C ARG A 433 -0.97 12.83 -29.52
N THR A 434 -0.46 14.06 -29.48
CA THR A 434 -0.13 14.68 -28.18
C THR A 434 -1.40 14.96 -27.37
N LEU A 435 -1.29 14.71 -26.05
CA LEU A 435 -2.30 15.01 -25.02
C LEU A 435 -1.78 16.04 -24.01
N ALA A 436 -0.64 16.68 -24.28
CA ALA A 436 -0.02 17.64 -23.35
C ALA A 436 -0.99 18.76 -22.94
N GLY A 437 -1.75 19.31 -23.88
CA GLY A 437 -2.76 20.34 -23.59
C GLY A 437 -3.91 19.83 -22.72
N PHE A 438 -4.32 18.56 -22.91
CA PHE A 438 -5.34 17.89 -22.10
C PHE A 438 -4.84 17.69 -20.67
N PHE A 439 -3.71 17.01 -20.48
CA PHE A 439 -3.18 16.74 -19.15
C PHE A 439 -2.77 18.02 -18.43
N GLY A 440 -2.17 19.01 -19.12
CA GLY A 440 -1.88 20.30 -18.54
C GLY A 440 -3.13 21.02 -18.01
N ALA A 441 -4.27 20.90 -18.66
CA ALA A 441 -5.52 21.48 -18.17
C ALA A 441 -6.09 20.69 -16.96
N TRP A 442 -6.05 19.36 -16.99
CA TRP A 442 -6.64 18.53 -15.95
C TRP A 442 -5.77 18.36 -14.71
N LEU A 443 -4.44 18.36 -14.85
CA LEU A 443 -3.50 18.04 -13.75
C LEU A 443 -2.78 19.28 -13.21
N ASP A 444 -2.31 20.19 -14.09
CA ASP A 444 -1.34 21.22 -13.71
C ASP A 444 -1.99 22.58 -13.39
N ARG A 445 -3.24 22.80 -13.85
CA ARG A 445 -3.98 24.04 -13.54
C ARG A 445 -4.88 23.83 -12.35
N VAL A 446 -5.09 24.90 -11.56
CA VAL A 446 -6.02 24.87 -10.43
C VAL A 446 -7.48 24.94 -10.90
N GLU A 447 -7.75 25.66 -12.00
CA GLU A 447 -9.07 25.74 -12.59
C GLU A 447 -9.50 24.38 -13.19
N LEU A 448 -10.74 24.00 -12.94
CA LEU A 448 -11.31 22.78 -13.49
C LEU A 448 -11.66 23.02 -14.97
N PRO A 449 -11.08 22.26 -15.92
CA PRO A 449 -11.44 22.42 -17.35
C PRO A 449 -12.87 21.94 -17.60
N GLY A 450 -13.44 22.32 -18.77
CA GLY A 450 -14.77 21.85 -19.18
C GLY A 450 -14.80 20.33 -19.30
N LEU A 451 -15.86 19.71 -18.79
CA LEU A 451 -16.08 18.29 -18.99
C LEU A 451 -16.59 18.06 -20.42
N PRO A 452 -16.00 17.15 -21.22
CA PRO A 452 -16.52 16.83 -22.56
C PRO A 452 -18.02 16.47 -22.51
N GLY A 453 -18.83 17.07 -23.39
CA GLY A 453 -20.27 16.81 -23.43
C GLY A 453 -21.14 17.60 -22.43
N LEU A 454 -20.56 18.56 -21.70
CA LEU A 454 -21.30 19.56 -20.93
C LEU A 454 -21.40 20.89 -21.68
#